data_27271b58c64668680785cd452aaa0bb4
#
_entry.id   27271b58c64668680785cd452aaa0bb4
#
_cell.length_a   1.000
_cell.length_b   1.000
_cell.length_c   1.000
_cell.angle_alpha   90.00
_cell.angle_beta   90.00
_cell.angle_gamma   90.00
#
_symmetry.space_group_name_H-M   'P 1'
#
loop_
_entity.id
_entity.type
_entity.pdbx_description
1 polymer ?
#
loop_
_entity_poly.entity_id
_entity_poly.type
_entity_poly.pdbx_seq_one_letter_code
_entity_poly.pdbx_strand_id
1 'polypeptide(L)'
;MILKKPSEIPDVVRGDKVVALVDGKGLNIARVFSSVFGYHGYSCINILGGEVGRIIESECNAQKMKTESFWISGSNRINTALVYEYEDRMLMINEPGPIIDHEEKNSFMTFFEKKLTPGVNIIISGSAPRGFEGEDMMRLLDIAEHSNCRLNIDVAGNWLCEIVSRSPDLLKVNADEFKASFGIEKGDLRSMEEFRLSHSIKDLVITDGKNGSVWLCDLEKLRAYSSVIRSRFSVGSGDSFFGGLLYGQQKGMSHTESLRLATACGAANTISYGAAQFELCDVEKTIDEVVVRRIKC
;
A
#
# COMPACT_ATOMS: atom_id res chain seq x y z
N MET A 1 -20.43 5.66 15.69
CA MET A 1 -20.02 4.27 15.41
C MET A 1 -20.57 3.36 16.50
N ILE A 2 -21.10 2.17 16.16
CA ILE A 2 -21.61 1.19 17.14
C ILE A 2 -20.67 0.01 17.15
N LEU A 3 -19.99 -0.23 18.29
CA LEU A 3 -19.11 -1.39 18.48
C LEU A 3 -19.96 -2.58 18.99
N LYS A 4 -19.82 -3.73 18.34
CA LYS A 4 -20.60 -4.94 18.68
C LYS A 4 -20.06 -5.74 19.87
N LYS A 5 -18.86 -5.47 20.34
CA LYS A 5 -18.27 -6.12 21.52
C LYS A 5 -17.72 -5.07 22.47
N PRO A 6 -18.03 -5.16 23.77
CA PRO A 6 -17.33 -4.36 24.78
C PRO A 6 -15.86 -4.77 24.72
N SER A 7 -15.02 -3.82 24.48
CA SER A 7 -13.58 -3.94 24.70
C SER A 7 -13.27 -3.43 26.10
N GLU A 8 -12.11 -3.71 26.62
CA GLU A 8 -11.59 -3.17 27.88
C GLU A 8 -11.35 -1.64 27.84
N ILE A 9 -12.02 -0.94 26.95
CA ILE A 9 -11.93 0.52 26.80
C ILE A 9 -12.83 1.15 27.89
N PRO A 10 -12.33 2.09 28.70
CA PRO A 10 -13.15 2.83 29.65
C PRO A 10 -14.25 3.62 28.94
N ASP A 11 -15.37 3.85 29.61
CA ASP A 11 -16.55 4.55 29.05
C ASP A 11 -16.23 5.94 28.49
N VAL A 12 -15.17 6.58 29.00
CA VAL A 12 -14.69 7.88 28.53
C VAL A 12 -13.17 7.87 28.38
N VAL A 13 -12.71 8.08 27.17
CA VAL A 13 -11.28 8.30 26.86
C VAL A 13 -11.10 9.75 26.42
N ARG A 14 -10.16 10.46 27.04
CA ARG A 14 -9.76 11.81 26.65
C ARG A 14 -8.37 11.76 26.01
N GLY A 15 -8.28 12.26 24.78
CA GLY A 15 -6.99 12.33 24.08
C GLY A 15 -6.29 13.67 24.36
N ASP A 16 -4.99 13.62 24.56
CA ASP A 16 -4.15 14.82 24.73
C ASP A 16 -3.86 15.51 23.39
N LYS A 17 -3.86 14.73 22.30
CA LYS A 17 -3.58 15.23 20.96
C LYS A 17 -4.47 14.52 19.93
N VAL A 18 -4.97 15.29 18.98
CA VAL A 18 -5.70 14.78 17.81
C VAL A 18 -4.96 15.23 16.54
N VAL A 19 -4.71 14.31 15.64
CA VAL A 19 -4.13 14.58 14.31
C VAL A 19 -5.10 14.00 13.28
N ALA A 20 -5.58 14.84 12.37
CA ALA A 20 -6.37 14.42 11.23
C ALA A 20 -5.46 14.32 9.99
N LEU A 21 -5.48 13.19 9.34
CA LEU A 21 -4.63 12.90 8.18
C LEU A 21 -5.47 12.22 7.09
N VAL A 22 -5.20 12.57 5.85
CA VAL A 22 -5.71 11.82 4.71
C VAL A 22 -4.87 10.55 4.60
N ASP A 23 -5.56 9.41 4.57
CA ASP A 23 -4.96 8.08 4.52
C ASP A 23 -5.64 7.21 3.45
N GLY A 24 -4.89 6.25 2.98
CA GLY A 24 -5.27 5.25 1.98
C GLY A 24 -4.02 4.75 1.28
N LYS A 25 -3.90 3.44 1.06
CA LYS A 25 -2.65 2.86 0.55
C LYS A 25 -2.13 3.56 -0.71
N GLY A 26 -3.00 3.80 -1.71
CA GLY A 26 -2.62 4.53 -2.93
C GLY A 26 -2.19 5.97 -2.66
N LEU A 27 -2.87 6.67 -1.74
CA LEU A 27 -2.51 8.03 -1.33
C LEU A 27 -1.19 8.08 -0.56
N ASN A 28 -0.91 7.07 0.26
CA ASN A 28 0.36 6.97 0.98
C ASN A 28 1.53 6.78 0.01
N ILE A 29 1.37 5.94 -1.03
CA ILE A 29 2.35 5.79 -2.11
C ILE A 29 2.53 7.11 -2.87
N ALA A 30 1.44 7.78 -3.23
CA ALA A 30 1.47 9.08 -3.91
C ALA A 30 2.18 10.16 -3.07
N ARG A 31 1.99 10.16 -1.75
CA ARG A 31 2.68 11.04 -0.82
C ARG A 31 4.17 10.77 -0.77
N VAL A 32 4.60 9.50 -0.75
CA VAL A 32 6.02 9.14 -0.84
C VAL A 32 6.63 9.68 -2.13
N PHE A 33 5.95 9.56 -3.26
CA PHE A 33 6.44 10.11 -4.53
C PHE A 33 6.55 11.63 -4.48
N SER A 34 5.50 12.35 -4.10
CA SER A 34 5.47 13.81 -4.16
C SER A 34 6.22 14.47 -3.02
N SER A 35 5.90 14.10 -1.78
CA SER A 35 6.40 14.83 -0.60
C SER A 35 7.82 14.40 -0.20
N VAL A 36 8.15 13.10 -0.35
CA VAL A 36 9.48 12.61 0.01
C VAL A 36 10.48 12.79 -1.14
N PHE A 37 10.09 12.40 -2.36
CA PHE A 37 11.02 12.38 -3.49
C PHE A 37 10.84 13.52 -4.50
N GLY A 38 9.85 14.39 -4.33
CA GLY A 38 9.56 15.44 -5.32
C GLY A 38 9.23 14.90 -6.70
N TYR A 39 8.76 13.66 -6.80
CA TYR A 39 8.43 13.02 -8.06
C TYR A 39 6.97 13.20 -8.40
N HIS A 40 6.69 13.74 -9.57
CA HIS A 40 5.34 14.05 -10.06
C HIS A 40 4.96 13.35 -11.37
N GLY A 41 5.74 12.33 -11.78
CA GLY A 41 5.46 11.52 -12.97
C GLY A 41 4.45 10.39 -12.71
N TYR A 42 3.39 10.66 -11.96
CA TYR A 42 2.32 9.72 -11.63
C TYR A 42 0.96 10.42 -11.64
N SER A 43 -0.11 9.64 -11.65
CA SER A 43 -1.47 10.08 -11.32
C SER A 43 -2.11 9.08 -10.37
N CYS A 44 -2.71 9.56 -9.28
CA CYS A 44 -3.40 8.74 -8.29
C CYS A 44 -4.91 8.89 -8.46
N ILE A 45 -5.57 7.83 -8.88
CA ILE A 45 -7.04 7.81 -9.01
C ILE A 45 -7.65 7.52 -7.65
N ASN A 46 -8.54 8.40 -7.19
CA ASN A 46 -9.27 8.29 -5.95
C ASN A 46 -10.77 8.15 -6.20
N ILE A 47 -11.43 7.28 -5.44
CA ILE A 47 -12.90 7.23 -5.38
C ILE A 47 -13.34 8.04 -4.17
N LEU A 48 -13.94 9.19 -4.41
CA LEU A 48 -14.33 10.15 -3.39
C LEU A 48 -15.84 10.33 -3.33
N GLY A 49 -16.34 10.73 -2.15
CA GLY A 49 -17.76 11.05 -1.98
C GLY A 49 -18.04 11.76 -0.66
N GLY A 50 -19.10 12.55 -0.65
CA GLY A 50 -19.54 13.33 0.51
C GLY A 50 -18.56 14.42 0.94
N GLU A 51 -18.79 14.99 2.11
CA GLU A 51 -17.95 16.05 2.67
C GLU A 51 -16.53 15.54 3.02
N VAL A 52 -16.42 14.29 3.47
CA VAL A 52 -15.12 13.67 3.74
C VAL A 52 -14.30 13.56 2.46
N GLY A 53 -14.92 13.22 1.32
CA GLY A 53 -14.24 13.23 0.01
C GLY A 53 -13.69 14.60 -0.35
N ARG A 54 -14.42 15.69 -0.08
CA ARG A 54 -13.96 17.07 -0.31
C ARG A 54 -12.75 17.43 0.56
N ILE A 55 -12.76 16.99 1.82
CA ILE A 55 -11.62 17.15 2.71
C ILE A 55 -10.40 16.44 2.15
N ILE A 56 -10.57 15.18 1.69
CA ILE A 56 -9.49 14.39 1.09
C ILE A 56 -8.92 15.11 -0.14
N GLU A 57 -9.76 15.56 -1.05
CA GLU A 57 -9.33 16.26 -2.27
C GLU A 57 -8.59 17.56 -1.94
N SER A 58 -9.12 18.35 -1.02
CA SER A 58 -8.49 19.61 -0.57
C SER A 58 -7.10 19.36 0.02
N GLU A 59 -6.96 18.34 0.85
CA GLU A 59 -5.68 17.99 1.48
C GLU A 59 -4.67 17.44 0.47
N CYS A 60 -5.12 16.62 -0.49
CA CYS A 60 -4.27 16.16 -1.58
C CYS A 60 -3.73 17.33 -2.41
N ASN A 61 -4.56 18.34 -2.69
CA ASN A 61 -4.16 19.54 -3.40
C ASN A 61 -3.16 20.38 -2.57
N ALA A 62 -3.39 20.53 -1.26
CA ALA A 62 -2.48 21.24 -0.35
C ALA A 62 -1.08 20.58 -0.31
N GLN A 63 -1.03 19.25 -0.35
CA GLN A 63 0.20 18.45 -0.42
C GLN A 63 0.76 18.34 -1.85
N LYS A 64 0.18 19.01 -2.85
CA LYS A 64 0.60 18.98 -4.27
C LYS A 64 0.67 17.57 -4.84
N MET A 65 -0.14 16.65 -4.33
CA MET A 65 -0.26 15.31 -4.89
C MET A 65 -1.03 15.38 -6.23
N LYS A 66 -0.56 14.65 -7.24
CA LYS A 66 -1.29 14.51 -8.51
C LYS A 66 -2.38 13.47 -8.37
N THR A 67 -3.58 13.93 -8.09
CA THR A 67 -4.76 13.08 -7.90
C THR A 67 -5.82 13.37 -8.94
N GLU A 68 -6.58 12.34 -9.30
CA GLU A 68 -7.77 12.42 -10.14
C GLU A 68 -8.93 11.78 -9.40
N SER A 69 -9.96 12.56 -9.12
CA SER A 69 -11.08 12.13 -8.29
C SER A 69 -12.23 11.61 -9.14
N PHE A 70 -12.65 10.38 -8.89
CA PHE A 70 -13.94 9.86 -9.33
C PHE A 70 -14.94 10.00 -8.18
N TRP A 71 -16.05 10.71 -8.40
CA TRP A 71 -17.02 11.02 -7.37
C TRP A 71 -18.19 10.05 -7.36
N ILE A 72 -18.55 9.57 -6.16
CA ILE A 72 -19.69 8.70 -5.89
C ILE A 72 -20.69 9.37 -4.94
N SER A 73 -21.91 8.84 -4.89
CA SER A 73 -22.99 9.35 -4.03
C SER A 73 -22.74 9.09 -2.53
N GLY A 74 -22.02 8.01 -2.19
CA GLY A 74 -21.67 7.67 -0.83
C GLY A 74 -20.63 8.63 -0.23
N SER A 75 -20.39 8.54 1.10
CA SER A 75 -19.36 9.32 1.78
C SER A 75 -18.14 8.47 2.10
N ASN A 76 -16.94 9.02 1.93
CA ASN A 76 -15.72 8.36 2.39
C ASN A 76 -15.76 8.12 3.89
N ARG A 77 -15.04 7.09 4.33
CA ARG A 77 -14.94 6.69 5.75
C ARG A 77 -13.94 7.54 6.51
N ILE A 78 -14.16 7.63 7.82
CA ILE A 78 -13.18 8.13 8.78
C ILE A 78 -12.73 6.96 9.64
N ASN A 79 -11.45 6.66 9.63
CA ASN A 79 -10.88 5.66 10.53
C ASN A 79 -10.25 6.38 11.73
N THR A 80 -10.39 5.81 12.92
CA THR A 80 -9.82 6.37 14.15
C THR A 80 -8.76 5.44 14.69
N ALA A 81 -7.54 5.95 14.88
CA ALA A 81 -6.48 5.26 15.59
C ALA A 81 -6.35 5.86 17.00
N LEU A 82 -6.57 5.07 18.03
CA LEU A 82 -6.25 5.42 19.41
C LEU A 82 -4.87 4.88 19.72
N VAL A 83 -3.91 5.78 19.91
CA VAL A 83 -2.52 5.43 20.22
C VAL A 83 -2.27 5.63 21.71
N TYR A 84 -1.87 4.57 22.39
CA TYR A 84 -1.47 4.60 23.80
C TYR A 84 0.05 4.74 23.86
N GLU A 85 0.53 5.96 23.98
CA GLU A 85 1.96 6.30 23.80
C GLU A 85 2.91 5.55 24.76
N TYR A 86 2.42 5.22 25.96
CA TYR A 86 3.22 4.57 26.98
C TYR A 86 3.11 3.03 27.00
N GLU A 87 2.19 2.46 26.22
CA GLU A 87 1.89 1.02 26.25
C GLU A 87 2.31 0.28 24.98
N ASP A 88 2.89 0.99 23.98
CA ASP A 88 3.15 0.45 22.63
C ASP A 88 1.90 -0.26 22.05
N ARG A 89 0.73 0.31 22.33
CA ARG A 89 -0.59 -0.23 21.98
C ARG A 89 -1.35 0.74 21.10
N MET A 90 -1.96 0.22 20.08
CA MET A 90 -2.84 0.96 19.19
C MET A 90 -4.14 0.20 18.99
N LEU A 91 -5.27 0.91 19.04
CA LEU A 91 -6.58 0.40 18.65
C LEU A 91 -7.05 1.13 17.39
N MET A 92 -7.32 0.35 16.34
CA MET A 92 -7.88 0.86 15.09
C MET A 92 -9.39 0.65 15.08
N ILE A 93 -10.14 1.72 14.82
CA ILE A 93 -11.58 1.69 14.64
C ILE A 93 -11.87 2.09 13.19
N ASN A 94 -12.21 1.11 12.36
CA ASN A 94 -12.41 1.30 10.94
C ASN A 94 -13.90 1.36 10.61
N GLU A 95 -14.32 2.42 9.94
CA GLU A 95 -15.64 2.49 9.34
C GLU A 95 -15.75 1.61 8.10
N PRO A 96 -16.92 1.08 7.76
CA PRO A 96 -17.10 0.17 6.62
C PRO A 96 -16.86 0.84 5.25
N GLY A 97 -16.87 2.18 5.21
CA GLY A 97 -16.76 2.94 3.96
C GLY A 97 -18.05 2.98 3.12
N PRO A 98 -17.99 3.71 1.99
CA PRO A 98 -19.16 3.85 1.11
C PRO A 98 -19.46 2.55 0.36
N ILE A 99 -20.69 2.47 -0.15
CA ILE A 99 -21.07 1.45 -1.13
C ILE A 99 -21.03 2.14 -2.49
N ILE A 100 -20.41 1.48 -3.47
CA ILE A 100 -20.48 1.87 -4.87
C ILE A 100 -21.57 1.05 -5.55
N ASP A 101 -22.48 1.70 -6.24
CA ASP A 101 -23.56 1.02 -6.95
C ASP A 101 -23.13 0.56 -8.36
N HIS A 102 -24.05 -0.12 -9.06
CA HIS A 102 -23.75 -0.69 -10.37
C HIS A 102 -23.46 0.38 -11.45
N GLU A 103 -24.18 1.50 -11.42
CA GLU A 103 -24.00 2.59 -12.39
C GLU A 103 -22.68 3.33 -12.15
N GLU A 104 -22.38 3.58 -10.87
CA GLU A 104 -21.11 4.18 -10.45
C GLU A 104 -19.91 3.28 -10.83
N LYS A 105 -20.02 1.94 -10.63
CA LYS A 105 -18.99 1.00 -11.06
C LYS A 105 -18.73 1.07 -12.56
N ASN A 106 -19.77 1.03 -13.38
CA ASN A 106 -19.63 1.12 -14.84
C ASN A 106 -19.02 2.46 -15.27
N SER A 107 -19.44 3.54 -14.64
CA SER A 107 -18.88 4.87 -14.87
C SER A 107 -17.41 4.95 -14.45
N PHE A 108 -17.05 4.33 -13.33
CA PHE A 108 -15.67 4.23 -12.86
C PHE A 108 -14.79 3.44 -13.84
N MET A 109 -15.25 2.31 -14.35
CA MET A 109 -14.50 1.53 -15.34
C MET A 109 -14.21 2.36 -16.61
N THR A 110 -15.21 3.09 -17.09
CA THR A 110 -15.05 3.98 -18.24
C THR A 110 -14.09 5.14 -17.94
N PHE A 111 -14.16 5.69 -16.73
CA PHE A 111 -13.25 6.73 -16.28
C PHE A 111 -11.81 6.19 -16.20
N PHE A 112 -11.62 5.02 -15.61
CA PHE A 112 -10.32 4.36 -15.48
C PHE A 112 -9.68 4.08 -16.85
N GLU A 113 -10.44 3.47 -17.78
CA GLU A 113 -9.97 3.17 -19.13
C GLU A 113 -9.46 4.41 -19.86
N LYS A 114 -10.20 5.54 -19.77
CA LYS A 114 -9.80 6.82 -20.38
C LYS A 114 -8.51 7.42 -19.82
N LYS A 115 -8.07 6.98 -18.64
CA LYS A 115 -6.84 7.45 -17.98
C LYS A 115 -5.62 6.62 -18.33
N LEU A 116 -5.83 5.45 -18.92
CA LEU A 116 -4.72 4.58 -19.28
C LEU A 116 -4.06 5.04 -20.58
N THR A 117 -2.76 4.93 -20.60
CA THR A 117 -1.94 5.03 -21.80
C THR A 117 -1.10 3.75 -21.92
N PRO A 118 -0.89 3.23 -23.15
CA PRO A 118 -0.13 2.00 -23.32
C PRO A 118 1.25 2.03 -22.66
N GLY A 119 1.59 0.96 -21.96
CA GLY A 119 2.90 0.79 -21.35
C GLY A 119 3.09 1.48 -20.00
N VAL A 120 2.04 2.11 -19.42
CA VAL A 120 2.16 2.68 -18.06
C VAL A 120 2.24 1.59 -16.99
N ASN A 121 2.86 1.94 -15.88
CA ASN A 121 2.82 1.13 -14.67
C ASN A 121 1.54 1.45 -13.88
N ILE A 122 0.66 0.47 -13.73
CA ILE A 122 -0.50 0.56 -12.87
C ILE A 122 -0.12 0.04 -11.49
N ILE A 123 -0.54 0.77 -10.47
CA ILE A 123 -0.39 0.37 -9.08
C ILE A 123 -1.81 0.19 -8.52
N ILE A 124 -2.17 -1.04 -8.16
CA ILE A 124 -3.42 -1.34 -7.45
C ILE A 124 -3.05 -1.62 -6.00
N SER A 125 -3.49 -0.73 -5.11
CA SER A 125 -3.11 -0.82 -3.71
C SER A 125 -4.28 -0.47 -2.80
N GLY A 126 -4.48 -1.26 -1.75
CA GLY A 126 -5.53 -1.08 -0.77
C GLY A 126 -6.77 -1.92 -1.00
N SER A 127 -7.90 -1.43 -0.47
CA SER A 127 -9.21 -2.07 -0.57
C SER A 127 -10.15 -1.24 -1.44
N ALA A 128 -11.02 -1.90 -2.18
CA ALA A 128 -12.07 -1.21 -2.92
C ALA A 128 -13.26 -0.80 -2.01
N PRO A 129 -14.13 0.08 -2.51
CA PRO A 129 -15.40 0.37 -1.88
C PRO A 129 -16.26 -0.89 -1.73
N ARG A 130 -17.17 -0.89 -0.79
CA ARG A 130 -18.18 -1.98 -0.65
C ARG A 130 -19.04 -2.02 -1.91
N GLY A 131 -19.43 -3.22 -2.33
CA GLY A 131 -20.16 -3.42 -3.58
C GLY A 131 -19.27 -3.60 -4.81
N PHE A 132 -17.95 -3.40 -4.67
CA PHE A 132 -16.97 -3.78 -5.69
C PHE A 132 -16.60 -5.25 -5.47
N GLU A 133 -17.01 -6.11 -6.39
CA GLU A 133 -16.88 -7.56 -6.30
C GLU A 133 -15.67 -8.07 -7.09
N GLY A 134 -15.39 -9.38 -7.01
CA GLY A 134 -14.29 -10.01 -7.75
C GLY A 134 -14.39 -9.81 -9.25
N GLU A 135 -15.61 -9.89 -9.82
CA GLU A 135 -15.85 -9.64 -11.24
C GLU A 135 -15.46 -8.21 -11.66
N ASP A 136 -15.71 -7.22 -10.81
CA ASP A 136 -15.32 -5.83 -11.07
C ASP A 136 -13.79 -5.69 -11.07
N MET A 137 -13.11 -6.38 -10.15
CA MET A 137 -11.65 -6.43 -10.15
C MET A 137 -11.10 -7.08 -11.41
N MET A 138 -11.67 -8.22 -11.83
CA MET A 138 -11.25 -8.90 -13.05
C MET A 138 -11.44 -8.00 -14.28
N ARG A 139 -12.57 -7.27 -14.36
CA ARG A 139 -12.82 -6.30 -15.43
C ARG A 139 -11.79 -5.16 -15.43
N LEU A 140 -11.39 -4.66 -14.26
CA LEU A 140 -10.35 -3.64 -14.14
C LEU A 140 -9.00 -4.16 -14.65
N LEU A 141 -8.65 -5.40 -14.32
CA LEU A 141 -7.44 -6.06 -14.81
C LEU A 141 -7.50 -6.30 -16.33
N ASP A 142 -8.64 -6.71 -16.87
CA ASP A 142 -8.83 -6.87 -18.31
C ASP A 142 -8.57 -5.55 -19.06
N ILE A 143 -9.09 -4.42 -18.56
CA ILE A 143 -8.85 -3.09 -19.12
C ILE A 143 -7.33 -2.77 -19.08
N ALA A 144 -6.66 -3.08 -18.00
CA ALA A 144 -5.22 -2.84 -17.85
C ALA A 144 -4.39 -3.70 -18.83
N GLU A 145 -4.73 -4.97 -18.98
CA GLU A 145 -4.07 -5.90 -19.90
C GLU A 145 -4.26 -5.48 -21.36
N HIS A 146 -5.48 -5.11 -21.76
CA HIS A 146 -5.77 -4.61 -23.13
C HIS A 146 -5.00 -3.33 -23.46
N SER A 147 -4.68 -2.55 -22.44
CA SER A 147 -3.85 -1.34 -22.58
C SER A 147 -2.35 -1.63 -22.51
N ASN A 148 -1.93 -2.91 -22.45
CA ASN A 148 -0.53 -3.32 -22.33
C ASN A 148 0.21 -2.63 -21.17
N CYS A 149 -0.47 -2.49 -20.03
CA CYS A 149 0.07 -1.88 -18.81
C CYS A 149 0.80 -2.93 -17.96
N ARG A 150 1.78 -2.47 -17.16
CA ARG A 150 2.41 -3.31 -16.15
C ARG A 150 1.62 -3.24 -14.85
N LEU A 151 1.39 -4.40 -14.22
CA LEU A 151 0.60 -4.52 -13.01
C LEU A 151 1.49 -4.65 -11.77
N ASN A 152 1.41 -3.67 -10.87
CA ASN A 152 2.10 -3.66 -9.58
C ASN A 152 1.04 -3.68 -8.48
N ILE A 153 1.05 -4.70 -7.64
CA ILE A 153 -0.07 -5.04 -6.76
C ILE A 153 0.35 -5.03 -5.29
N ASP A 154 -0.46 -4.37 -4.45
CA ASP A 154 -0.41 -4.45 -2.98
C ASP A 154 -1.83 -4.49 -2.41
N VAL A 155 -2.50 -5.61 -2.58
CA VAL A 155 -3.84 -5.85 -2.04
C VAL A 155 -3.83 -7.00 -1.04
N ALA A 156 -4.88 -7.10 -0.25
CA ALA A 156 -5.06 -8.17 0.73
C ALA A 156 -6.44 -8.82 0.59
N GLY A 157 -6.60 -9.99 1.20
CA GLY A 157 -7.87 -10.69 1.29
C GLY A 157 -8.26 -11.45 0.02
N ASN A 158 -9.56 -11.60 -0.20
CA ASN A 158 -10.11 -12.50 -1.21
C ASN A 158 -9.65 -12.19 -2.64
N TRP A 159 -9.36 -10.93 -2.95
CA TRP A 159 -8.95 -10.53 -4.31
C TRP A 159 -7.51 -10.92 -4.66
N LEU A 160 -6.69 -11.22 -3.65
CA LEU A 160 -5.30 -11.59 -3.88
C LEU A 160 -5.18 -12.86 -4.73
N CYS A 161 -6.03 -13.86 -4.48
CA CYS A 161 -6.06 -15.10 -5.26
C CYS A 161 -6.47 -14.85 -6.73
N GLU A 162 -7.47 -14.00 -6.95
CA GLU A 162 -7.95 -13.63 -8.28
C GLU A 162 -6.88 -12.85 -9.06
N ILE A 163 -6.24 -11.87 -8.42
CA ILE A 163 -5.20 -11.05 -9.04
C ILE A 163 -3.97 -11.88 -9.39
N VAL A 164 -3.57 -12.81 -8.53
CA VAL A 164 -2.43 -13.70 -8.78
C VAL A 164 -2.65 -14.56 -10.03
N SER A 165 -3.89 -14.95 -10.34
CA SER A 165 -4.22 -15.70 -11.57
C SER A 165 -3.93 -14.93 -12.86
N ARG A 166 -3.73 -13.61 -12.76
CA ARG A 166 -3.38 -12.71 -13.88
C ARG A 166 -1.88 -12.42 -14.00
N SER A 167 -1.05 -13.17 -13.29
CA SER A 167 0.42 -13.08 -13.40
C SER A 167 0.94 -11.62 -13.32
N PRO A 168 0.72 -10.90 -12.21
CA PRO A 168 1.14 -9.51 -12.08
C PRO A 168 2.67 -9.38 -12.27
N ASP A 169 3.11 -8.24 -12.81
CA ASP A 169 4.55 -7.98 -12.96
C ASP A 169 5.23 -7.88 -11.60
N LEU A 170 4.61 -7.19 -10.64
CA LEU A 170 5.09 -7.12 -9.27
C LEU A 170 3.94 -7.39 -8.29
N LEU A 171 4.13 -8.37 -7.43
CA LEU A 171 3.26 -8.64 -6.28
C LEU A 171 4.02 -8.32 -4.99
N LYS A 172 3.55 -7.31 -4.25
CA LYS A 172 4.00 -7.06 -2.88
C LYS A 172 2.89 -7.45 -1.90
N VAL A 173 3.24 -8.20 -0.88
CA VAL A 173 2.30 -8.67 0.14
C VAL A 173 3.03 -8.79 1.48
N ASN A 174 2.32 -8.68 2.61
CA ASN A 174 2.95 -9.00 3.88
C ASN A 174 2.90 -10.52 4.17
N ALA A 175 3.80 -10.99 5.02
CA ALA A 175 3.98 -12.41 5.29
C ALA A 175 2.76 -13.08 5.96
N ASP A 176 1.99 -12.33 6.77
CA ASP A 176 0.76 -12.84 7.38
C ASP A 176 -0.36 -12.99 6.35
N GLU A 177 -0.53 -11.98 5.48
CA GLU A 177 -1.49 -12.03 4.37
C GLU A 177 -1.13 -13.14 3.38
N PHE A 178 0.16 -13.30 3.05
CA PHE A 178 0.62 -14.34 2.16
C PHE A 178 0.35 -15.74 2.71
N LYS A 179 0.67 -15.96 4.00
CA LYS A 179 0.35 -17.20 4.70
C LYS A 179 -1.15 -17.45 4.77
N ALA A 180 -1.94 -16.45 5.10
CA ALA A 180 -3.40 -16.59 5.21
C ALA A 180 -4.05 -16.94 3.86
N SER A 181 -3.55 -16.38 2.75
CA SER A 181 -4.11 -16.58 1.41
C SER A 181 -3.65 -17.88 0.73
N PHE A 182 -2.39 -18.28 0.94
CA PHE A 182 -1.77 -19.36 0.18
C PHE A 182 -1.20 -20.50 1.03
N GLY A 183 -1.29 -20.42 2.36
CA GLY A 183 -0.79 -21.45 3.28
C GLY A 183 0.73 -21.59 3.34
N ILE A 184 1.49 -20.66 2.75
CA ILE A 184 2.95 -20.70 2.72
C ILE A 184 3.50 -20.03 3.97
N GLU A 185 4.34 -20.78 4.71
CA GLU A 185 4.90 -20.33 5.99
C GLU A 185 5.91 -19.18 5.82
N LYS A 186 5.97 -18.34 6.85
CA LYS A 186 6.94 -17.25 6.89
C LYS A 186 8.37 -17.78 6.79
N GLY A 187 9.13 -17.23 5.87
CA GLY A 187 10.54 -17.61 5.67
C GLY A 187 10.78 -18.90 4.87
N ASP A 188 9.74 -19.58 4.42
CA ASP A 188 9.87 -20.71 3.49
C ASP A 188 10.16 -20.19 2.07
N LEU A 189 11.41 -19.84 1.85
CA LEU A 189 11.87 -19.25 0.59
C LEU A 189 11.66 -20.17 -0.62
N ARG A 190 11.74 -21.48 -0.40
CA ARG A 190 11.54 -22.44 -1.48
C ARG A 190 10.11 -22.43 -1.96
N SER A 191 9.15 -22.57 -1.06
CA SER A 191 7.72 -22.54 -1.41
C SER A 191 7.30 -21.16 -1.96
N MET A 192 7.88 -20.07 -1.46
CA MET A 192 7.66 -18.73 -2.00
C MET A 192 8.14 -18.61 -3.46
N GLU A 193 9.31 -19.17 -3.80
CA GLU A 193 9.84 -19.16 -5.16
C GLU A 193 9.04 -20.10 -6.08
N GLU A 194 8.67 -21.29 -5.62
CA GLU A 194 7.80 -22.21 -6.35
C GLU A 194 6.46 -21.55 -6.66
N PHE A 195 5.89 -20.82 -5.70
CA PHE A 195 4.67 -20.03 -5.89
C PHE A 195 4.85 -18.93 -6.96
N ARG A 196 5.93 -18.15 -6.86
CA ARG A 196 6.24 -17.10 -7.84
C ARG A 196 6.30 -17.65 -9.26
N LEU A 197 7.03 -18.75 -9.44
CA LEU A 197 7.22 -19.40 -10.74
C LEU A 197 5.93 -20.00 -11.28
N SER A 198 5.15 -20.69 -10.43
CA SER A 198 3.89 -21.34 -10.85
C SER A 198 2.82 -20.35 -11.30
N HIS A 199 2.88 -19.11 -10.79
CA HIS A 199 1.97 -18.01 -11.17
C HIS A 199 2.58 -17.01 -12.14
N SER A 200 3.79 -17.29 -12.66
CA SER A 200 4.48 -16.41 -13.62
C SER A 200 4.65 -14.97 -13.13
N ILE A 201 4.79 -14.76 -11.83
CA ILE A 201 5.02 -13.45 -11.23
C ILE A 201 6.48 -13.09 -11.46
N LYS A 202 6.77 -11.92 -12.06
CA LYS A 202 8.15 -11.50 -12.31
C LYS A 202 8.87 -11.12 -11.02
N ASP A 203 8.23 -10.29 -10.21
CA ASP A 203 8.75 -9.77 -8.95
C ASP A 203 7.81 -10.11 -7.79
N LEU A 204 8.23 -10.97 -6.87
CA LEU A 204 7.51 -11.27 -5.63
C LEU A 204 8.25 -10.62 -4.46
N VAL A 205 7.58 -9.70 -3.77
CA VAL A 205 8.11 -8.99 -2.61
C VAL A 205 7.27 -9.30 -1.38
N ILE A 206 7.88 -9.91 -0.37
CA ILE A 206 7.19 -10.25 0.88
C ILE A 206 7.81 -9.45 2.01
N THR A 207 6.97 -8.67 2.72
CA THR A 207 7.40 -7.86 3.88
C THR A 207 6.98 -8.54 5.17
N ASP A 208 7.83 -8.54 6.20
CA ASP A 208 7.57 -9.15 7.51
C ASP A 208 7.93 -8.19 8.68
N GLY A 209 7.47 -6.96 8.56
CA GLY A 209 7.65 -5.92 9.58
C GLY A 209 9.12 -5.80 10.02
N LYS A 210 9.38 -5.96 11.32
CA LYS A 210 10.74 -5.89 11.90
C LYS A 210 11.70 -6.97 11.40
N ASN A 211 11.20 -8.06 10.85
CA ASN A 211 12.01 -9.15 10.30
C ASN A 211 12.51 -8.84 8.88
N GLY A 212 12.10 -7.68 8.33
CA GLY A 212 12.56 -7.18 7.05
C GLY A 212 11.68 -7.62 5.88
N SER A 213 12.29 -7.85 4.73
CA SER A 213 11.60 -8.22 3.50
C SER A 213 12.44 -9.15 2.63
N VAL A 214 11.76 -9.88 1.74
CA VAL A 214 12.35 -10.73 0.71
C VAL A 214 11.86 -10.26 -0.65
N TRP A 215 12.76 -10.18 -1.64
CA TRP A 215 12.43 -9.95 -3.03
C TRP A 215 12.95 -11.11 -3.87
N LEU A 216 12.06 -11.82 -4.54
CA LEU A 216 12.34 -12.95 -5.42
C LEU A 216 12.03 -12.55 -6.87
N CYS A 217 13.02 -12.64 -7.74
CA CYS A 217 12.88 -12.46 -9.18
C CYS A 217 13.86 -13.38 -9.91
N ASP A 218 13.80 -13.41 -11.24
CA ASP A 218 14.66 -14.31 -12.05
C ASP A 218 16.15 -13.96 -11.93
N LEU A 219 16.47 -12.67 -11.78
CA LEU A 219 17.85 -12.19 -11.74
C LEU A 219 18.47 -12.34 -10.36
N GLU A 220 17.71 -12.09 -9.31
CA GLU A 220 18.23 -12.01 -7.95
C GLU A 220 17.21 -12.48 -6.92
N LYS A 221 17.73 -12.96 -5.79
CA LYS A 221 16.95 -13.26 -4.59
C LYS A 221 17.59 -12.50 -3.46
N LEU A 222 16.83 -11.55 -2.91
CA LEU A 222 17.35 -10.58 -1.96
C LEU A 222 16.58 -10.63 -0.66
N ARG A 223 17.28 -10.38 0.45
CA ARG A 223 16.68 -10.10 1.75
C ARG A 223 17.19 -8.76 2.25
N ALA A 224 16.29 -7.94 2.78
CA ALA A 224 16.64 -6.69 3.41
C ALA A 224 16.05 -6.59 4.81
N TYR A 225 16.76 -5.91 5.70
CA TYR A 225 16.29 -5.54 7.04
C TYR A 225 16.96 -4.25 7.49
N SER A 226 16.30 -3.54 8.39
CA SER A 226 16.83 -2.35 9.03
C SER A 226 17.06 -2.63 10.53
N SER A 227 18.18 -2.15 11.07
CA SER A 227 18.44 -2.17 12.52
C SER A 227 17.66 -1.07 13.27
N VAL A 228 17.19 -0.05 12.55
CA VAL A 228 16.37 1.03 13.11
C VAL A 228 14.94 0.57 13.23
N ILE A 229 14.54 0.14 14.42
CA ILE A 229 13.15 -0.13 14.76
C ILE A 229 12.79 0.78 15.94
N ARG A 230 12.37 2.00 15.62
CA ARG A 230 11.70 2.87 16.58
C ARG A 230 10.22 2.89 16.24
N SER A 231 9.53 1.82 16.57
CA SER A 231 8.12 1.65 16.27
C SER A 231 7.25 2.53 17.18
N ARG A 232 7.10 3.81 16.83
CA ARG A 232 6.03 4.63 17.40
C ARG A 232 4.71 4.43 16.66
N PHE A 233 4.78 4.18 15.36
CA PHE A 233 3.60 4.05 14.52
C PHE A 233 3.92 3.23 13.26
N SER A 234 3.34 2.05 13.12
CA SER A 234 3.65 1.14 12.00
C SER A 234 2.65 1.24 10.82
N VAL A 235 1.54 1.96 11.00
CA VAL A 235 0.55 2.13 9.90
C VAL A 235 1.19 2.89 8.75
N GLY A 236 1.00 2.39 7.53
CA GLY A 236 1.59 2.98 6.33
C GLY A 236 3.04 2.60 6.03
N SER A 237 3.72 1.81 6.92
CA SER A 237 5.10 1.37 6.65
C SER A 237 5.19 0.48 5.40
N GLY A 238 4.19 -0.38 5.17
CA GLY A 238 4.11 -1.21 3.96
C GLY A 238 3.89 -0.39 2.69
N ASP A 239 3.10 0.68 2.78
CA ASP A 239 2.83 1.59 1.67
C ASP A 239 4.07 2.46 1.37
N SER A 240 4.75 2.92 2.43
CA SER A 240 5.99 3.68 2.34
C SER A 240 7.12 2.84 1.73
N PHE A 241 7.24 1.59 2.16
CA PHE A 241 8.14 0.61 1.54
C PHE A 241 7.82 0.45 0.05
N PHE A 242 6.55 0.24 -0.31
CA PHE A 242 6.15 0.03 -1.69
C PHE A 242 6.39 1.27 -2.55
N GLY A 243 6.09 2.46 -2.03
CA GLY A 243 6.41 3.74 -2.68
C GLY A 243 7.91 3.88 -2.96
N GLY A 244 8.77 3.58 -1.98
CA GLY A 244 10.23 3.60 -2.13
C GLY A 244 10.73 2.59 -3.16
N LEU A 245 10.17 1.37 -3.18
CA LEU A 245 10.51 0.33 -4.15
C LEU A 245 10.19 0.77 -5.59
N LEU A 246 8.95 1.21 -5.81
CA LEU A 246 8.48 1.65 -7.12
C LEU A 246 9.23 2.89 -7.62
N TYR A 247 9.57 3.82 -6.72
CA TYR A 247 10.41 4.97 -7.07
C TYR A 247 11.81 4.54 -7.49
N GLY A 248 12.45 3.61 -6.76
CA GLY A 248 13.75 3.07 -7.13
C GLY A 248 13.75 2.41 -8.51
N GLN A 249 12.74 1.56 -8.78
CA GLN A 249 12.55 0.95 -10.09
C GLN A 249 12.33 1.99 -11.20
N GLN A 250 11.52 3.02 -10.95
CA GLN A 250 11.25 4.10 -11.89
C GLN A 250 12.50 4.93 -12.21
N LYS A 251 13.43 5.03 -11.27
CA LYS A 251 14.74 5.71 -11.46
C LYS A 251 15.81 4.81 -12.09
N GLY A 252 15.48 3.56 -12.40
CA GLY A 252 16.43 2.60 -12.97
C GLY A 252 17.50 2.12 -12.00
N MET A 253 17.25 2.21 -10.69
CA MET A 253 18.14 1.67 -9.67
C MET A 253 18.19 0.15 -9.77
N SER A 254 19.30 -0.46 -9.37
CA SER A 254 19.41 -1.92 -9.23
C SER A 254 18.39 -2.45 -8.21
N HIS A 255 18.08 -3.75 -8.27
CA HIS A 255 17.18 -4.38 -7.28
C HIS A 255 17.71 -4.20 -5.86
N THR A 256 19.01 -4.30 -5.65
CA THR A 256 19.65 -4.09 -4.34
C THR A 256 19.44 -2.67 -3.84
N GLU A 257 19.63 -1.65 -4.68
CA GLU A 257 19.42 -0.24 -4.32
C GLU A 257 17.93 0.07 -4.09
N SER A 258 17.06 -0.42 -4.96
CA SER A 258 15.61 -0.25 -4.83
C SER A 258 15.07 -0.89 -3.56
N LEU A 259 15.55 -2.10 -3.21
CA LEU A 259 15.13 -2.77 -1.98
C LEU A 259 15.68 -2.07 -0.73
N ARG A 260 16.91 -1.53 -0.80
CA ARG A 260 17.51 -0.72 0.26
C ARG A 260 16.65 0.53 0.51
N LEU A 261 16.32 1.27 -0.56
CA LEU A 261 15.49 2.46 -0.49
C LEU A 261 14.09 2.16 0.07
N ALA A 262 13.45 1.10 -0.42
CA ALA A 262 12.16 0.63 0.06
C ALA A 262 12.17 0.36 1.57
N THR A 263 13.18 -0.38 2.03
CA THR A 263 13.34 -0.72 3.45
C THR A 263 13.57 0.54 4.30
N ALA A 264 14.37 1.47 3.81
CA ALA A 264 14.61 2.75 4.47
C ALA A 264 13.32 3.60 4.58
N CYS A 265 12.50 3.68 3.52
CA CYS A 265 11.21 4.36 3.55
C CYS A 265 10.23 3.72 4.56
N GLY A 266 10.16 2.38 4.58
CA GLY A 266 9.35 1.66 5.56
C GLY A 266 9.79 1.92 7.01
N ALA A 267 11.10 1.98 7.27
CA ALA A 267 11.68 2.30 8.57
C ALA A 267 11.45 3.77 8.95
N ALA A 268 11.66 4.71 8.02
CA ALA A 268 11.44 6.14 8.24
C ALA A 268 9.99 6.43 8.65
N ASN A 269 9.01 5.73 8.06
CA ASN A 269 7.60 5.86 8.45
C ASN A 269 7.35 5.57 9.93
N THR A 270 8.15 4.71 10.58
CA THR A 270 7.94 4.35 11.99
C THR A 270 8.37 5.44 12.97
N ILE A 271 9.04 6.48 12.52
CA ILE A 271 9.57 7.56 13.36
C ILE A 271 8.47 8.57 13.72
N SER A 272 7.51 8.79 12.83
CA SER A 272 6.46 9.80 12.95
C SER A 272 5.06 9.19 13.09
N TYR A 273 4.12 9.95 13.66
CA TYR A 273 2.72 9.58 13.64
C TYR A 273 2.08 9.90 12.29
N GLY A 274 1.38 8.93 11.74
CA GLY A 274 0.66 9.05 10.46
C GLY A 274 1.36 8.30 9.32
N ALA A 275 0.53 7.78 8.41
CA ALA A 275 1.02 7.01 7.27
C ALA A 275 1.74 7.92 6.25
N ALA A 276 2.96 7.54 5.89
CA ALA A 276 3.84 8.25 4.97
C ALA A 276 4.11 9.72 5.37
N GLN A 277 4.16 10.01 6.67
CA GLN A 277 4.43 11.33 7.23
C GLN A 277 5.92 11.46 7.65
N PHE A 278 6.82 11.34 6.70
CA PHE A 278 8.27 11.47 6.89
C PHE A 278 8.88 12.24 5.72
N GLU A 279 10.09 12.73 5.89
CA GLU A 279 10.80 13.52 4.91
C GLU A 279 11.99 12.75 4.33
N LEU A 280 12.58 13.25 3.24
CA LEU A 280 13.76 12.64 2.62
C LEU A 280 14.93 12.52 3.61
N CYS A 281 15.13 13.51 4.47
CA CYS A 281 16.19 13.45 5.49
C CYS A 281 15.99 12.30 6.50
N ASP A 282 14.77 11.82 6.71
CA ASP A 282 14.51 10.67 7.56
C ASP A 282 14.88 9.37 6.84
N VAL A 283 14.65 9.31 5.52
CA VAL A 283 15.12 8.19 4.69
C VAL A 283 16.66 8.16 4.68
N GLU A 284 17.31 9.30 4.51
CA GLU A 284 18.78 9.42 4.53
C GLU A 284 19.39 8.95 5.85
N LYS A 285 18.75 9.22 6.98
CA LYS A 285 19.20 8.73 8.29
C LYS A 285 19.02 7.22 8.48
N THR A 286 18.05 6.62 7.79
CA THR A 286 17.72 5.20 7.94
C THR A 286 18.41 4.32 6.91
N ILE A 287 18.80 4.85 5.75
CA ILE A 287 19.29 4.07 4.62
C ILE A 287 20.63 3.37 4.91
N ASP A 288 21.49 4.01 5.70
CA ASP A 288 22.81 3.47 6.09
C ASP A 288 22.67 2.29 7.06
N GLU A 289 21.55 2.21 7.75
CA GLU A 289 21.20 1.13 8.69
C GLU A 289 20.52 -0.07 8.00
N VAL A 290 20.30 0.02 6.69
CA VAL A 290 19.70 -1.06 5.91
C VAL A 290 20.76 -1.99 5.36
N VAL A 291 20.61 -3.27 5.71
CA VAL A 291 21.42 -4.35 5.16
C VAL A 291 20.63 -5.10 4.10
N VAL A 292 21.18 -5.19 2.88
CA VAL A 292 20.64 -6.02 1.80
C VAL A 292 21.62 -7.14 1.50
N ARG A 293 21.13 -8.37 1.43
CA ARG A 293 21.96 -9.58 1.14
C ARG A 293 21.31 -10.42 0.06
N ARG A 294 22.13 -11.01 -0.79
CA ARG A 294 21.69 -12.10 -1.68
C ARG A 294 21.43 -13.35 -0.86
N ILE A 295 20.34 -14.04 -1.18
CA ILE A 295 19.95 -15.29 -0.54
C ILE A 295 19.84 -16.42 -1.59
N LYS A 296 19.83 -17.66 -1.11
CA LYS A 296 19.58 -18.85 -1.92
C LYS A 296 18.23 -19.45 -1.49
N CYS A 297 17.44 -19.91 -2.43
CA CYS A 297 16.24 -20.72 -2.18
C CYS A 297 16.57 -22.18 -2.37
#